data_9f58817348dbefaa112e833cb0677a54
#
_entry.id   9f58817348dbefaa112e833cb0677a54
#
_cell.length_a   1.000
_cell.length_b   1.000
_cell.length_c   1.000
_cell.angle_alpha   90.00
_cell.angle_beta   90.00
_cell.angle_gamma   90.00
#
_symmetry.space_group_name_H-M   'P 1'
#
loop_
_entity.id
_entity.type
_entity.pdbx_description
1 polymer ?
#
loop_
_entity_poly.entity_id
_entity_poly.type
_entity_poly.pdbx_seq_one_letter_code
_entity_poly.pdbx_strand_id
1 'polypeptide(L)'
;MFKNFRGVNKLHISNLNDIPNITGNENELESYILAGKIHKNIRFCIQENLKIGTSIYDLSQLINNKIRKYTKNIGVNSGIAFPPILSVSDCIAHYSPTKKTDIKLKYDDNVKIDFGVHVNGYIVDSAFSAYFNKKHDLIHKACYEALLEGIKYMKIDALVRDCSDVIQEIIDSYDFEVIKGVNGHSIERYNVHGNINILNYGKKYSYTNERFKKGAFAIEPFISYKSSNFFEDKYANNYKVNNKNSELYKYFNNLIFTDSHLEYYNINNIFNKEKKDLYYYPALYIDKEDIGVQYEHTVYITDTNTINITKGYDY
;
A
#
# COMPACT_ATOMS: atom_id res chain seq x y z
N MET A 1 -8.46 -14.00 11.22
CA MET A 1 -8.97 -15.36 11.01
C MET A 1 -9.10 -15.60 9.52
N PHE A 2 -8.02 -16.05 8.90
CA PHE A 2 -7.98 -16.38 7.46
C PHE A 2 -8.90 -17.54 7.02
N LYS A 3 -9.71 -18.13 7.92
CA LYS A 3 -10.65 -19.18 7.56
C LYS A 3 -11.78 -18.72 6.64
N ASN A 4 -12.13 -17.43 6.63
CA ASN A 4 -13.13 -16.90 5.70
C ASN A 4 -12.54 -16.51 4.33
N PHE A 5 -11.21 -16.35 4.24
CA PHE A 5 -10.49 -16.28 2.97
C PHE A 5 -10.18 -17.67 2.39
N ARG A 6 -10.49 -18.75 3.11
CA ARG A 6 -10.31 -20.15 2.64
C ARG A 6 -11.34 -20.63 1.60
N GLY A 7 -12.15 -19.74 1.04
CA GLY A 7 -12.92 -20.02 -0.16
C GLY A 7 -12.09 -20.08 -1.44
N VAL A 8 -10.77 -19.86 -1.35
CA VAL A 8 -9.86 -20.02 -2.48
C VAL A 8 -9.70 -21.52 -2.75
N ASN A 9 -10.42 -22.01 -3.73
CA ASN A 9 -10.22 -23.38 -4.24
C ASN A 9 -8.74 -23.53 -4.65
N LYS A 10 -8.07 -24.58 -4.17
CA LYS A 10 -6.69 -24.94 -4.57
C LYS A 10 -6.50 -25.01 -6.10
N LEU A 11 -7.57 -25.17 -6.86
CA LEU A 11 -7.60 -25.14 -8.33
C LEU A 11 -7.24 -23.79 -8.95
N HIS A 12 -7.35 -22.65 -8.20
CA HIS A 12 -6.97 -21.33 -8.72
C HIS A 12 -5.50 -20.97 -8.41
N ILE A 13 -4.81 -21.73 -7.58
CA ILE A 13 -3.39 -21.52 -7.25
C ILE A 13 -2.50 -21.77 -8.47
N SER A 14 -2.88 -22.69 -9.36
CA SER A 14 -2.11 -22.98 -10.58
C SER A 14 -2.01 -21.78 -11.54
N ASN A 15 -3.05 -20.91 -11.58
CA ASN A 15 -3.05 -19.73 -12.44
C ASN A 15 -2.26 -18.53 -11.85
N LEU A 16 -1.90 -18.60 -10.57
CA LEU A 16 -1.07 -17.59 -9.93
C LEU A 16 0.43 -17.76 -10.28
N ASN A 17 0.85 -18.95 -10.69
CA ASN A 17 2.25 -19.22 -11.05
C ASN A 17 2.64 -18.73 -12.45
N ASP A 18 1.66 -18.39 -13.31
CA ASP A 18 1.91 -17.85 -14.65
C ASP A 18 2.03 -16.31 -14.60
N ILE A 19 3.11 -15.82 -13.98
CA ILE A 19 3.49 -14.42 -14.15
C ILE A 19 4.14 -14.29 -15.53
N PRO A 20 3.55 -13.52 -16.45
CA PRO A 20 4.14 -13.29 -17.76
C PRO A 20 5.53 -12.68 -17.61
N ASN A 21 6.42 -13.00 -18.55
CA ASN A 21 7.72 -12.34 -18.58
C ASN A 21 7.55 -10.84 -18.83
N ILE A 22 8.24 -10.02 -18.05
CA ILE A 22 8.39 -8.60 -18.33
C ILE A 22 9.30 -8.46 -19.53
N THR A 23 8.81 -7.85 -20.59
CA THR A 23 9.57 -7.65 -21.85
C THR A 23 10.19 -6.27 -21.93
N GLY A 24 9.67 -5.31 -21.17
CA GLY A 24 10.03 -3.89 -21.21
C GLY A 24 9.26 -3.09 -22.28
N ASN A 25 8.41 -3.77 -23.06
CA ASN A 25 7.63 -3.16 -24.14
C ASN A 25 6.14 -3.00 -23.79
N GLU A 26 5.75 -3.35 -22.54
CA GLU A 26 4.37 -3.21 -22.07
C GLU A 26 3.94 -1.74 -22.11
N ASN A 27 2.75 -1.49 -22.61
CA ASN A 27 2.12 -0.17 -22.49
C ASN A 27 1.72 0.11 -21.02
N GLU A 28 1.18 1.29 -20.76
CA GLU A 28 0.80 1.73 -19.42
C GLU A 28 -0.13 0.74 -18.72
N LEU A 29 -1.28 0.43 -19.30
CA LEU A 29 -2.28 -0.47 -18.68
C LEU A 29 -1.75 -1.90 -18.53
N GLU A 30 -1.02 -2.41 -19.52
CA GLU A 30 -0.38 -3.73 -19.43
C GLU A 30 0.62 -3.79 -18.29
N SER A 31 1.41 -2.72 -18.09
CA SER A 31 2.35 -2.60 -16.98
C SER A 31 1.64 -2.64 -15.62
N TYR A 32 0.53 -1.91 -15.45
CA TYR A 32 -0.28 -1.98 -14.23
C TYR A 32 -0.87 -3.38 -14.02
N ILE A 33 -1.43 -4.00 -15.04
CA ILE A 33 -1.99 -5.36 -14.95
C ILE A 33 -0.93 -6.36 -14.53
N LEU A 34 0.28 -6.26 -15.09
CA LEU A 34 1.38 -7.17 -14.78
C LEU A 34 1.90 -6.93 -13.35
N ALA A 35 2.10 -5.68 -12.93
CA ALA A 35 2.45 -5.34 -11.56
C ALA A 35 1.41 -5.84 -10.55
N GLY A 36 0.11 -5.69 -10.87
CA GLY A 36 -1.00 -6.21 -10.07
C GLY A 36 -1.02 -7.74 -9.97
N LYS A 37 -0.68 -8.46 -11.03
CA LYS A 37 -0.53 -9.93 -10.97
C LYS A 37 0.61 -10.32 -10.04
N ILE A 38 1.75 -9.65 -10.13
CA ILE A 38 2.89 -9.89 -9.23
C ILE A 38 2.50 -9.61 -7.78
N HIS A 39 1.86 -8.45 -7.52
CA HIS A 39 1.41 -8.08 -6.18
C HIS A 39 0.48 -9.14 -5.57
N LYS A 40 -0.57 -9.54 -6.28
CA LYS A 40 -1.54 -10.57 -5.82
C LYS A 40 -0.87 -11.89 -5.48
N ASN A 41 0.09 -12.34 -6.28
CA ASN A 41 0.87 -13.55 -6.01
C ASN A 41 1.67 -13.46 -4.71
N ILE A 42 2.31 -12.31 -4.49
CA ILE A 42 3.09 -12.07 -3.28
C ILE A 42 2.16 -12.00 -2.07
N ARG A 43 1.05 -11.25 -2.18
CA ARG A 43 0.03 -11.14 -1.13
C ARG A 43 -0.50 -12.48 -0.69
N PHE A 44 -0.86 -13.35 -1.62
CA PHE A 44 -1.28 -14.71 -1.32
C PHE A 44 -0.21 -15.50 -0.54
N CYS A 45 1.05 -15.44 -0.99
CA CYS A 45 2.16 -16.08 -0.30
C CYS A 45 2.36 -15.54 1.13
N ILE A 46 2.17 -14.24 1.34
CA ILE A 46 2.23 -13.63 2.67
C ILE A 46 1.12 -14.20 3.57
N GLN A 47 -0.12 -14.23 3.08
CA GLN A 47 -1.26 -14.73 3.83
C GLN A 47 -1.10 -16.19 4.28
N GLU A 48 -0.47 -17.04 3.45
CA GLU A 48 -0.15 -18.43 3.82
C GLU A 48 0.92 -18.55 4.94
N ASN A 49 1.81 -17.56 5.05
CA ASN A 49 2.90 -17.57 6.02
C ASN A 49 2.59 -16.78 7.30
N LEU A 50 1.48 -16.05 7.35
CA LEU A 50 1.08 -15.24 8.49
C LEU A 50 0.51 -16.10 9.62
N LYS A 51 1.12 -15.99 10.81
CA LYS A 51 0.70 -16.66 12.05
C LYS A 51 1.21 -15.90 13.28
N ILE A 52 0.69 -16.20 14.44
CA ILE A 52 1.23 -15.73 15.71
C ILE A 52 2.72 -16.13 15.80
N GLY A 53 3.57 -15.19 16.21
CA GLY A 53 5.03 -15.35 16.27
C GLY A 53 5.77 -15.03 14.97
N THR A 54 5.07 -14.72 13.87
CA THR A 54 5.72 -14.26 12.63
C THR A 54 6.50 -12.97 12.90
N SER A 55 7.77 -12.95 12.48
CA SER A 55 8.62 -11.77 12.45
C SER A 55 8.21 -10.86 11.30
N ILE A 56 7.92 -9.58 11.58
CA ILE A 56 7.58 -8.63 10.52
C ILE A 56 8.81 -8.30 9.66
N TYR A 57 10.01 -8.36 10.24
CA TYR A 57 11.25 -8.21 9.48
C TYR A 57 11.43 -9.36 8.46
N ASP A 58 11.31 -10.62 8.90
CA ASP A 58 11.42 -11.77 7.98
C ASP A 58 10.34 -11.71 6.90
N LEU A 59 9.14 -11.24 7.25
CA LEU A 59 8.05 -11.05 6.29
C LEU A 59 8.39 -9.97 5.25
N SER A 60 8.99 -8.85 5.69
CA SER A 60 9.44 -7.80 4.77
C SER A 60 10.51 -8.31 3.80
N GLN A 61 11.44 -9.14 4.27
CA GLN A 61 12.46 -9.76 3.42
C GLN A 61 11.84 -10.75 2.42
N LEU A 62 10.83 -11.51 2.84
CA LEU A 62 10.09 -12.40 1.95
C LEU A 62 9.44 -11.60 0.81
N ILE A 63 8.77 -10.48 1.11
CA ILE A 63 8.16 -9.58 0.12
C ILE A 63 9.21 -9.07 -0.86
N ASN A 64 10.29 -8.48 -0.35
CA ASN A 64 11.38 -7.94 -1.16
C ASN A 64 11.98 -8.99 -2.11
N ASN A 65 12.27 -10.18 -1.58
CA ASN A 65 12.85 -11.27 -2.37
C ASN A 65 11.88 -11.77 -3.45
N LYS A 66 10.59 -11.82 -3.16
CA LYS A 66 9.56 -12.19 -4.14
C LYS A 66 9.42 -11.14 -5.23
N ILE A 67 9.37 -9.85 -4.87
CA ILE A 67 9.33 -8.77 -5.88
C ILE A 67 10.53 -8.88 -6.80
N ARG A 68 11.76 -8.94 -6.26
CA ARG A 68 12.98 -9.06 -7.05
C ARG A 68 12.96 -10.29 -7.97
N LYS A 69 12.49 -11.44 -7.45
CA LYS A 69 12.38 -12.66 -8.25
C LYS A 69 11.44 -12.49 -9.44
N TYR A 70 10.24 -11.94 -9.20
CA TYR A 70 9.21 -11.84 -10.24
C TYR A 70 9.46 -10.72 -11.24
N THR A 71 10.09 -9.63 -10.82
CA THR A 71 10.48 -8.52 -11.70
C THR A 71 11.86 -8.73 -12.35
N LYS A 72 12.55 -9.85 -12.05
CA LYS A 72 13.95 -10.12 -12.45
C LYS A 72 14.93 -9.02 -12.00
N ASN A 73 14.52 -8.19 -11.08
CA ASN A 73 15.30 -7.09 -10.49
C ASN A 73 16.01 -6.21 -11.55
N ILE A 74 15.25 -5.74 -12.54
CA ILE A 74 15.77 -4.93 -13.65
C ILE A 74 15.95 -3.44 -13.21
N GLY A 75 16.26 -3.20 -11.96
CA GLY A 75 16.53 -1.87 -11.42
C GLY A 75 15.32 -0.93 -11.51
N VAL A 76 15.54 0.28 -12.05
CA VAL A 76 14.47 1.28 -12.23
C VAL A 76 13.41 0.90 -13.26
N ASN A 77 13.65 -0.12 -14.09
CA ASN A 77 12.66 -0.54 -15.08
C ASN A 77 11.53 -1.35 -14.46
N SER A 78 11.83 -2.22 -13.50
CA SER A 78 10.80 -2.99 -12.78
C SER A 78 11.34 -3.46 -11.44
N GLY A 79 10.53 -3.40 -10.40
CA GLY A 79 11.00 -3.79 -9.06
C GLY A 79 10.09 -3.34 -7.93
N ILE A 80 10.73 -3.03 -6.82
CA ILE A 80 10.11 -2.51 -5.61
C ILE A 80 9.76 -1.04 -5.84
N ALA A 81 8.48 -0.69 -5.72
CA ALA A 81 8.02 0.69 -5.86
C ALA A 81 8.29 1.51 -4.58
N PHE A 82 8.08 0.86 -3.45
CA PHE A 82 8.45 1.36 -2.12
C PHE A 82 8.68 0.18 -1.18
N PRO A 83 9.45 0.39 -0.08
CA PRO A 83 9.78 -0.67 0.87
C PRO A 83 8.52 -1.26 1.49
N PRO A 84 8.49 -2.57 1.80
CA PRO A 84 7.37 -3.14 2.53
C PRO A 84 7.17 -2.45 3.88
N ILE A 85 5.97 -1.94 4.09
CA ILE A 85 5.50 -1.29 5.29
C ILE A 85 4.70 -2.32 6.08
N LEU A 86 5.11 -2.61 7.32
CA LEU A 86 4.45 -3.57 8.20
C LEU A 86 4.16 -2.90 9.54
N SER A 87 3.05 -2.17 9.58
CA SER A 87 2.65 -1.35 10.72
C SER A 87 1.75 -2.14 11.67
N VAL A 88 2.18 -2.32 12.94
CA VAL A 88 1.50 -3.16 13.92
C VAL A 88 0.66 -2.31 14.87
N SER A 89 -0.57 -2.70 15.09
CA SER A 89 -1.55 -2.15 16.04
C SER A 89 -1.71 -0.63 15.95
N ASP A 90 -1.21 0.13 16.91
CA ASP A 90 -1.27 1.60 16.99
C ASP A 90 -0.35 2.32 15.97
N CYS A 91 0.66 1.65 15.45
CA CYS A 91 1.36 2.13 14.26
C CYS A 91 0.46 1.94 13.04
N ILE A 92 0.12 3.02 12.32
CA ILE A 92 -0.87 2.97 11.23
C ILE A 92 -0.23 2.90 9.85
N ALA A 93 0.92 3.55 9.61
CA ALA A 93 1.57 3.60 8.30
C ALA A 93 3.08 3.84 8.41
N HIS A 94 3.78 3.68 7.30
CA HIS A 94 5.17 4.02 7.03
C HIS A 94 6.23 3.28 7.87
N TYR A 95 5.87 2.21 8.59
CA TYR A 95 6.83 1.44 9.37
C TYR A 95 7.48 0.34 8.53
N SER A 96 8.70 0.56 8.07
CA SER A 96 9.52 -0.47 7.41
C SER A 96 10.44 -1.12 8.45
N PRO A 97 10.23 -2.41 8.77
CA PRO A 97 10.99 -3.06 9.82
C PRO A 97 12.45 -3.30 9.43
N THR A 98 13.34 -3.13 10.41
CA THR A 98 14.75 -3.56 10.32
C THR A 98 14.98 -4.76 11.25
N LYS A 99 16.12 -5.42 11.11
CA LYS A 99 16.49 -6.52 12.03
C LYS A 99 16.53 -6.08 13.49
N LYS A 100 16.85 -4.80 13.75
CA LYS A 100 16.94 -4.23 15.11
C LYS A 100 15.57 -3.84 15.68
N THR A 101 14.62 -3.55 14.80
CA THR A 101 13.27 -3.08 15.15
C THR A 101 12.20 -4.12 14.83
N ASP A 102 12.60 -5.41 14.76
CA ASP A 102 11.68 -6.51 14.48
C ASP A 102 10.65 -6.69 15.60
N ILE A 103 9.41 -6.95 15.18
CA ILE A 103 8.29 -7.27 16.05
C ILE A 103 7.80 -8.68 15.68
N LYS A 104 7.57 -9.51 16.69
CA LYS A 104 6.91 -10.81 16.51
C LYS A 104 5.43 -10.68 16.82
N LEU A 105 4.59 -10.98 15.82
CA LEU A 105 3.14 -10.81 15.90
C LEU A 105 2.53 -11.62 17.04
N LYS A 106 1.65 -11.00 17.82
CA LYS A 106 0.92 -11.58 18.95
C LYS A 106 -0.56 -11.81 18.58
N TYR A 107 -1.28 -12.50 19.45
CA TYR A 107 -2.69 -12.83 19.24
C TYR A 107 -3.60 -11.61 19.09
N ASP A 108 -3.35 -10.55 19.87
CA ASP A 108 -4.15 -9.32 19.86
C ASP A 108 -3.66 -8.27 18.84
N ASP A 109 -2.56 -8.55 18.13
CA ASP A 109 -2.04 -7.63 17.14
C ASP A 109 -2.91 -7.61 15.88
N ASN A 110 -3.00 -6.41 15.32
CA ASN A 110 -3.41 -6.16 13.95
C ASN A 110 -2.20 -5.64 13.17
N VAL A 111 -1.90 -6.18 12.00
CA VAL A 111 -0.79 -5.73 11.15
C VAL A 111 -1.29 -5.26 9.80
N LYS A 112 -0.99 -4.02 9.45
CA LYS A 112 -1.16 -3.47 8.11
C LYS A 112 0.07 -3.85 7.28
N ILE A 113 -0.15 -4.54 6.18
CA ILE A 113 0.89 -5.01 5.27
C ILE A 113 0.68 -4.32 3.94
N ASP A 114 1.55 -3.38 3.66
CA ASP A 114 1.48 -2.50 2.52
C ASP A 114 2.79 -2.59 1.73
N PHE A 115 2.72 -2.79 0.43
CA PHE A 115 3.89 -2.87 -0.43
C PHE A 115 3.57 -2.56 -1.89
N GLY A 116 4.50 -1.91 -2.54
CA GLY A 116 4.38 -1.51 -3.95
C GLY A 116 5.25 -2.33 -4.88
N VAL A 117 4.69 -2.63 -6.05
CA VAL A 117 5.38 -3.24 -7.18
C VAL A 117 5.27 -2.32 -8.39
N HIS A 118 6.35 -2.14 -9.14
CA HIS A 118 6.24 -1.42 -10.40
C HIS A 118 6.77 -2.23 -11.59
N VAL A 119 6.17 -2.02 -12.74
CA VAL A 119 6.65 -2.46 -14.05
C VAL A 119 6.75 -1.23 -14.95
N ASN A 120 7.90 -0.99 -15.55
CA ASN A 120 8.21 0.20 -16.36
C ASN A 120 7.94 1.54 -15.64
N GLY A 121 8.04 1.54 -14.29
CA GLY A 121 7.73 2.70 -13.46
C GLY A 121 6.24 2.88 -13.13
N TYR A 122 5.34 2.07 -13.68
CA TYR A 122 3.91 2.08 -13.35
C TYR A 122 3.68 1.29 -12.07
N ILE A 123 3.31 2.00 -11.02
CA ILE A 123 3.27 1.51 -9.64
C ILE A 123 1.90 0.94 -9.32
N VAL A 124 1.88 -0.25 -8.75
CA VAL A 124 0.76 -0.79 -8.00
C VAL A 124 1.03 -0.61 -6.53
N ASP A 125 0.11 0.05 -5.85
CA ASP A 125 0.06 0.31 -4.43
C ASP A 125 -1.13 -0.42 -3.83
N SER A 126 -0.93 -1.27 -2.84
CA SER A 126 -2.04 -2.00 -2.23
C SER A 126 -1.66 -2.60 -0.88
N ALA A 127 -2.57 -2.46 0.06
CA ALA A 127 -2.41 -2.93 1.41
C ALA A 127 -3.58 -3.80 1.88
N PHE A 128 -3.31 -4.63 2.87
CA PHE A 128 -4.32 -5.34 3.62
C PHE A 128 -3.95 -5.43 5.10
N SER A 129 -4.95 -5.50 5.94
CA SER A 129 -4.75 -5.75 7.36
C SER A 129 -4.99 -7.21 7.70
N ALA A 130 -4.15 -7.75 8.58
CA ALA A 130 -4.28 -9.10 9.11
C ALA A 130 -4.35 -9.09 10.63
N TYR A 131 -5.17 -9.96 11.20
CA TYR A 131 -5.41 -10.08 12.65
C TYR A 131 -5.67 -11.54 13.04
N PHE A 132 -5.54 -11.83 14.34
CA PHE A 132 -5.73 -13.20 14.87
C PHE A 132 -6.91 -13.29 15.84
N ASN A 133 -7.24 -12.19 16.53
CA ASN A 133 -8.34 -12.14 17.48
C ASN A 133 -9.64 -11.70 16.79
N LYS A 134 -10.69 -12.52 16.92
CA LYS A 134 -12.01 -12.25 16.33
C LYS A 134 -12.70 -10.98 16.82
N LYS A 135 -12.27 -10.42 17.96
CA LYS A 135 -12.81 -9.15 18.44
C LYS A 135 -12.68 -8.03 17.40
N HIS A 136 -11.75 -8.18 16.45
CA HIS A 136 -11.49 -7.23 15.38
C HIS A 136 -12.28 -7.49 14.08
N ASP A 137 -13.09 -8.55 14.01
CA ASP A 137 -13.83 -8.92 12.79
C ASP A 137 -14.67 -7.75 12.25
N LEU A 138 -15.33 -6.99 13.14
CA LEU A 138 -16.26 -5.93 12.75
C LEU A 138 -15.55 -4.72 12.14
N ILE A 139 -14.46 -4.26 12.75
CA ILE A 139 -13.71 -3.10 12.22
C ILE A 139 -13.03 -3.43 10.87
N HIS A 140 -12.53 -4.67 10.72
CA HIS A 140 -11.99 -5.12 9.43
C HIS A 140 -13.07 -5.18 8.34
N LYS A 141 -14.27 -5.65 8.70
CA LYS A 141 -15.42 -5.66 7.79
C LYS A 141 -15.78 -4.24 7.36
N ALA A 142 -15.90 -3.30 8.30
CA ALA A 142 -16.23 -1.91 8.02
C ALA A 142 -15.23 -1.26 7.06
N CYS A 143 -13.93 -1.40 7.33
CA CYS A 143 -12.87 -0.85 6.48
C CYS A 143 -12.92 -1.41 5.06
N TYR A 144 -13.11 -2.73 4.94
CA TYR A 144 -13.19 -3.39 3.64
C TYR A 144 -14.45 -3.02 2.85
N GLU A 145 -15.60 -2.91 3.52
CA GLU A 145 -16.85 -2.45 2.87
C GLU A 145 -16.71 -0.99 2.41
N ALA A 146 -16.11 -0.11 3.21
CA ALA A 146 -15.84 1.27 2.83
C ALA A 146 -14.97 1.36 1.56
N LEU A 147 -13.91 0.53 1.49
CA LEU A 147 -13.07 0.42 0.30
C LEU A 147 -13.89 0.01 -0.94
N LEU A 148 -14.68 -1.06 -0.84
CA LEU A 148 -15.45 -1.57 -1.97
C LEU A 148 -16.53 -0.58 -2.44
N GLU A 149 -17.23 0.08 -1.51
CA GLU A 149 -18.22 1.07 -1.87
C GLU A 149 -17.56 2.31 -2.51
N GLY A 150 -16.44 2.80 -1.95
CA GLY A 150 -15.68 3.91 -2.54
C GLY A 150 -15.27 3.65 -3.99
N ILE A 151 -14.80 2.44 -4.31
CA ILE A 151 -14.39 2.07 -5.68
C ILE A 151 -15.55 2.23 -6.69
N LYS A 152 -16.80 2.02 -6.30
CA LYS A 152 -17.95 2.15 -7.21
C LYS A 152 -18.17 3.58 -7.72
N TYR A 153 -17.68 4.58 -6.97
CA TYR A 153 -17.74 6.00 -7.31
C TYR A 153 -16.56 6.46 -8.17
N MET A 154 -15.51 5.65 -8.31
CA MET A 154 -14.32 5.98 -9.09
C MET A 154 -14.58 5.78 -10.59
N LYS A 155 -15.06 6.81 -11.26
CA LYS A 155 -15.34 6.84 -12.70
C LYS A 155 -14.78 8.12 -13.31
N ILE A 156 -14.46 8.07 -14.59
CA ILE A 156 -14.04 9.28 -15.33
C ILE A 156 -15.05 10.43 -15.10
N ASP A 157 -14.56 11.62 -14.82
CA ASP A 157 -15.32 12.85 -14.54
C ASP A 157 -16.21 12.83 -13.28
N ALA A 158 -16.28 11.73 -12.53
CA ALA A 158 -16.95 11.71 -11.23
C ALA A 158 -16.20 12.59 -10.21
N LEU A 159 -16.94 13.19 -9.28
CA LEU A 159 -16.34 14.01 -8.23
C LEU A 159 -15.62 13.12 -7.20
N VAL A 160 -14.37 13.46 -6.89
CA VAL A 160 -13.57 12.73 -5.89
C VAL A 160 -14.24 12.76 -4.51
N ARG A 161 -14.86 13.88 -4.16
CA ARG A 161 -15.59 14.02 -2.88
C ARG A 161 -16.75 13.02 -2.72
N ASP A 162 -17.41 12.61 -3.79
CA ASP A 162 -18.52 11.64 -3.70
C ASP A 162 -18.00 10.27 -3.27
N CYS A 163 -16.78 9.90 -3.68
CA CYS A 163 -16.06 8.72 -3.18
C CYS A 163 -15.73 8.88 -1.68
N SER A 164 -15.23 10.05 -1.27
CA SER A 164 -14.91 10.37 0.13
C SER A 164 -16.15 10.32 1.03
N ASP A 165 -17.27 10.85 0.54
CA ASP A 165 -18.54 10.87 1.27
C ASP A 165 -19.04 9.45 1.58
N VAL A 166 -19.02 8.56 0.59
CA VAL A 166 -19.48 7.17 0.79
C VAL A 166 -18.55 6.37 1.70
N ILE A 167 -17.24 6.60 1.64
CA ILE A 167 -16.29 5.98 2.58
C ILE A 167 -16.65 6.36 4.02
N GLN A 168 -16.85 7.66 4.28
CA GLN A 168 -17.24 8.15 5.60
C GLN A 168 -18.59 7.57 6.05
N GLU A 169 -19.60 7.59 5.17
CA GLU A 169 -20.95 7.09 5.49
C GLU A 169 -20.94 5.61 5.90
N ILE A 170 -20.14 4.78 5.22
CA ILE A 170 -19.99 3.37 5.60
C ILE A 170 -19.31 3.23 6.95
N ILE A 171 -18.21 3.95 7.20
CA ILE A 171 -17.47 3.85 8.45
C ILE A 171 -18.33 4.33 9.63
N ASP A 172 -19.05 5.44 9.48
CA ASP A 172 -19.96 5.99 10.48
C ASP A 172 -21.09 5.00 10.80
N SER A 173 -21.57 4.23 9.81
CA SER A 173 -22.63 3.22 10.04
C SER A 173 -22.21 2.08 10.96
N TYR A 174 -20.91 1.90 11.16
CA TYR A 174 -20.30 0.91 12.06
C TYR A 174 -19.83 1.50 13.40
N ASP A 175 -19.98 2.82 13.59
CA ASP A 175 -19.54 3.55 14.79
C ASP A 175 -18.02 3.47 15.03
N PHE A 176 -17.25 3.59 13.93
CA PHE A 176 -15.79 3.68 13.95
C PHE A 176 -15.30 5.05 13.49
N GLU A 177 -14.03 5.37 13.82
CA GLU A 177 -13.42 6.64 13.47
C GLU A 177 -12.58 6.52 12.19
N VAL A 178 -12.73 7.50 11.31
CA VAL A 178 -11.80 7.69 10.18
C VAL A 178 -10.53 8.37 10.67
N ILE A 179 -9.37 7.82 10.35
CA ILE A 179 -8.08 8.45 10.63
C ILE A 179 -7.82 9.50 9.53
N LYS A 180 -7.83 10.78 9.93
CA LYS A 180 -7.68 11.92 9.00
C LYS A 180 -6.22 12.15 8.65
N GLY A 181 -5.96 12.56 7.42
CA GLY A 181 -4.63 12.94 6.94
C GLY A 181 -3.85 11.82 6.27
N VAL A 182 -4.29 10.56 6.38
CA VAL A 182 -3.89 9.45 5.52
C VAL A 182 -5.00 9.24 4.49
N ASN A 183 -4.65 9.31 3.22
CA ASN A 183 -5.63 9.46 2.14
C ASN A 183 -5.23 8.65 0.92
N GLY A 184 -6.21 8.16 0.17
CA GLY A 184 -5.98 7.67 -1.18
C GLY A 184 -5.46 8.78 -2.10
N HIS A 185 -4.86 8.40 -3.21
CA HIS A 185 -4.21 9.36 -4.10
C HIS A 185 -4.14 8.86 -5.55
N SER A 186 -3.91 9.77 -6.49
CA SER A 186 -3.51 9.38 -7.84
C SER A 186 -2.09 8.82 -7.81
N ILE A 187 -1.80 7.91 -8.75
CA ILE A 187 -0.48 7.31 -8.94
C ILE A 187 0.05 7.73 -10.30
N GLU A 188 1.30 8.20 -10.34
CA GLU A 188 1.98 8.58 -11.57
C GLU A 188 3.17 7.65 -11.82
N ARG A 189 3.67 7.67 -13.04
CA ARG A 189 4.86 6.88 -13.38
C ARG A 189 6.06 7.27 -12.50
N TYR A 190 6.63 6.31 -11.78
CA TYR A 190 7.69 6.47 -10.76
C TYR A 190 7.32 7.32 -9.55
N ASN A 191 6.08 7.75 -9.39
CA ASN A 191 5.65 8.58 -8.28
C ASN A 191 4.38 7.99 -7.67
N VAL A 192 4.51 7.40 -6.48
CA VAL A 192 3.39 6.77 -5.79
C VAL A 192 2.32 7.79 -5.41
N HIS A 193 2.71 8.94 -4.87
CA HIS A 193 1.79 10.01 -4.48
C HIS A 193 1.70 11.07 -5.59
N GLY A 194 0.65 10.99 -6.39
CA GLY A 194 0.30 12.01 -7.39
C GLY A 194 -0.43 13.21 -6.78
N ASN A 195 -1.07 14.01 -7.62
CA ASN A 195 -1.62 15.30 -7.22
C ASN A 195 -3.09 15.28 -6.75
N ILE A 196 -3.84 14.21 -7.03
CA ILE A 196 -5.25 14.08 -6.63
C ILE A 196 -5.29 13.27 -5.34
N ASN A 197 -5.89 13.84 -4.28
CA ASN A 197 -6.10 13.17 -3.00
C ASN A 197 -7.55 12.70 -2.89
N ILE A 198 -7.74 11.45 -2.46
CA ILE A 198 -9.04 10.85 -2.12
C ILE A 198 -9.13 10.81 -0.61
N LEU A 199 -9.81 11.79 -0.01
CA LEU A 199 -9.97 11.83 1.44
C LEU A 199 -10.84 10.65 1.90
N ASN A 200 -10.53 10.09 3.06
CA ASN A 200 -11.33 9.04 3.68
C ASN A 200 -12.53 9.59 4.47
N TYR A 201 -12.73 10.91 4.44
CA TYR A 201 -13.78 11.63 5.15
C TYR A 201 -14.43 12.67 4.22
N GLY A 202 -15.76 12.82 4.35
CA GLY A 202 -16.60 13.55 3.41
C GLY A 202 -17.16 14.86 3.92
N LYS A 203 -18.14 15.33 3.23
CA LYS A 203 -19.06 16.53 3.30
C LYS A 203 -18.66 17.73 4.16
N LYS A 204 -18.15 17.53 5.35
CA LYS A 204 -17.80 18.62 6.28
C LYS A 204 -16.41 19.21 6.02
N TYR A 205 -15.56 18.50 5.29
CA TYR A 205 -14.13 18.78 5.18
C TYR A 205 -13.63 18.92 3.73
N SER A 206 -14.39 18.46 2.74
CA SER A 206 -13.98 18.50 1.33
C SER A 206 -14.88 19.40 0.51
N TYR A 207 -14.34 20.57 0.16
CA TYR A 207 -15.00 21.52 -0.77
C TYR A 207 -14.40 21.46 -2.18
N THR A 208 -13.61 20.44 -2.50
CA THR A 208 -12.97 20.36 -3.81
C THR A 208 -13.94 19.88 -4.87
N ASN A 209 -13.89 20.52 -6.05
CA ASN A 209 -14.58 20.07 -7.26
C ASN A 209 -13.64 19.19 -8.12
N GLU A 210 -12.60 18.59 -7.50
CA GLU A 210 -11.67 17.70 -8.17
C GLU A 210 -12.43 16.50 -8.73
N ARG A 211 -12.05 16.08 -9.94
CA ARG A 211 -12.68 14.97 -10.64
C ARG A 211 -11.67 13.90 -10.95
N PHE A 212 -12.13 12.67 -10.91
CA PHE A 212 -11.32 11.55 -11.38
C PHE A 212 -11.00 11.71 -12.86
N LYS A 213 -9.73 11.47 -13.19
CA LYS A 213 -9.19 11.47 -14.55
C LYS A 213 -8.80 10.04 -14.93
N LYS A 214 -8.55 9.82 -16.21
CA LYS A 214 -7.92 8.57 -16.67
C LYS A 214 -6.57 8.39 -16.00
N GLY A 215 -6.30 7.17 -15.50
CA GLY A 215 -5.05 6.82 -14.83
C GLY A 215 -5.26 5.96 -13.60
N ALA A 216 -4.18 5.73 -12.86
CA ALA A 216 -4.17 4.89 -11.67
C ALA A 216 -4.37 5.70 -10.40
N PHE A 217 -5.06 5.08 -9.44
CA PHE A 217 -5.32 5.62 -8.11
C PHE A 217 -5.17 4.53 -7.06
N ALA A 218 -4.60 4.88 -5.91
CA ALA A 218 -4.74 4.15 -4.68
C ALA A 218 -5.99 4.66 -3.94
N ILE A 219 -6.83 3.74 -3.48
CA ILE A 219 -7.96 4.03 -2.59
C ILE A 219 -7.78 3.20 -1.34
N GLU A 220 -7.67 3.86 -0.18
CA GLU A 220 -7.14 3.29 1.06
C GLU A 220 -7.81 3.87 2.31
N PRO A 221 -9.01 3.44 2.68
CA PRO A 221 -9.58 3.84 3.95
C PRO A 221 -8.71 3.38 5.13
N PHE A 222 -8.44 4.32 6.05
CA PHE A 222 -7.82 4.09 7.34
C PHE A 222 -8.81 4.38 8.44
N ILE A 223 -9.05 3.40 9.30
CA ILE A 223 -10.00 3.52 10.40
C ILE A 223 -9.43 3.00 11.71
N SER A 224 -10.00 3.45 12.81
CA SER A 224 -9.69 2.97 14.16
C SER A 224 -10.96 2.85 15.02
N TYR A 225 -10.82 2.34 16.25
CA TYR A 225 -11.94 2.31 17.18
C TYR A 225 -12.30 3.70 17.73
N LYS A 226 -11.30 4.59 17.94
CA LYS A 226 -11.51 5.87 18.65
C LYS A 226 -10.66 7.02 18.11
N SER A 227 -9.53 6.72 17.45
CA SER A 227 -8.54 7.74 17.09
C SER A 227 -8.82 8.30 15.69
N SER A 228 -9.16 9.58 15.61
CA SER A 228 -9.37 10.25 14.31
C SER A 228 -8.15 11.02 13.81
N ASN A 229 -7.06 11.08 14.59
CA ASN A 229 -5.84 11.78 14.27
C ASN A 229 -4.62 10.90 14.55
N PHE A 230 -3.50 11.23 13.96
CA PHE A 230 -2.22 10.55 14.18
C PHE A 230 -1.12 11.55 14.56
N PHE A 231 -0.01 11.04 15.02
CA PHE A 231 1.23 11.77 15.23
C PHE A 231 2.39 11.06 14.54
N GLU A 232 3.41 11.83 14.17
CA GLU A 232 4.63 11.31 13.53
C GLU A 232 5.64 10.87 14.59
N ASP A 233 6.26 9.71 14.38
CA ASP A 233 7.42 9.30 15.16
C ASP A 233 8.67 10.08 14.71
N LYS A 234 9.67 10.10 15.57
CA LYS A 234 11.01 10.60 15.22
C LYS A 234 11.75 9.62 14.28
N TYR A 235 11.33 8.37 14.25
CA TYR A 235 11.93 7.34 13.42
C TYR A 235 11.38 7.39 12.00
N ALA A 236 12.26 7.62 11.05
CA ALA A 236 11.97 7.54 9.63
C ALA A 236 13.12 6.83 8.92
N ASN A 237 12.82 5.77 8.20
CA ASN A 237 13.78 5.03 7.39
C ASN A 237 13.31 4.80 5.94
N ASN A 238 12.24 5.49 5.55
CA ASN A 238 11.75 5.53 4.20
C ASN A 238 12.10 6.90 3.60
N TYR A 239 12.77 6.91 2.47
CA TYR A 239 13.35 8.08 1.84
C TYR A 239 12.88 8.24 0.42
N LYS A 240 12.71 9.48 -0.03
CA LYS A 240 12.45 9.84 -1.42
C LYS A 240 13.41 10.94 -1.85
N VAL A 241 13.93 10.86 -3.06
CA VAL A 241 14.83 11.89 -3.61
C VAL A 241 14.02 13.11 -4.02
N ASN A 242 14.35 14.29 -3.50
CA ASN A 242 13.72 15.55 -3.89
C ASN A 242 14.40 16.22 -5.09
N ASN A 243 15.70 15.98 -5.26
CA ASN A 243 16.51 16.63 -6.29
C ASN A 243 16.76 15.70 -7.47
N LYS A 244 16.17 15.99 -8.61
CA LYS A 244 16.36 15.19 -9.85
C LYS A 244 17.79 15.17 -10.37
N ASN A 245 18.65 16.11 -9.93
CA ASN A 245 20.07 16.14 -10.28
C ASN A 245 20.93 15.32 -9.30
N SER A 246 20.34 14.74 -8.27
CA SER A 246 20.99 13.86 -7.30
C SER A 246 21.52 12.61 -7.98
N GLU A 247 22.66 12.10 -7.50
CA GLU A 247 23.19 10.81 -7.96
C GLU A 247 22.28 9.66 -7.52
N LEU A 248 21.62 9.75 -6.35
CA LEU A 248 20.62 8.80 -5.89
C LEU A 248 19.41 8.70 -6.82
N TYR A 249 19.06 9.81 -7.51
CA TYR A 249 17.95 9.82 -8.46
C TYR A 249 18.15 8.84 -9.62
N LYS A 250 19.39 8.56 -10.01
CA LYS A 250 19.72 7.57 -11.06
C LYS A 250 19.37 6.13 -10.64
N TYR A 251 19.39 5.86 -9.33
CA TYR A 251 19.08 4.54 -8.78
C TYR A 251 17.59 4.37 -8.45
N PHE A 252 16.93 5.43 -7.99
CA PHE A 252 15.59 5.33 -7.43
C PHE A 252 14.53 6.13 -8.18
N ASN A 253 14.92 7.10 -9.03
CA ASN A 253 13.97 8.06 -9.61
C ASN A 253 13.18 8.72 -8.47
N ASN A 254 11.83 8.76 -8.54
CA ASN A 254 10.96 9.20 -7.45
C ASN A 254 10.44 8.04 -6.58
N LEU A 255 10.98 6.84 -6.72
CA LEU A 255 10.60 5.69 -5.88
C LEU A 255 11.09 5.88 -4.45
N ILE A 256 10.36 5.31 -3.50
CA ILE A 256 10.74 5.34 -2.09
C ILE A 256 11.70 4.18 -1.81
N PHE A 257 12.72 4.43 -1.00
CA PHE A 257 13.76 3.46 -0.65
C PHE A 257 14.14 3.51 0.82
N THR A 258 14.89 2.51 1.29
CA THR A 258 15.40 2.42 2.67
C THR A 258 16.90 2.12 2.66
N ASP A 259 17.50 2.07 3.85
CA ASP A 259 18.91 1.66 4.05
C ASP A 259 19.21 0.30 3.40
N SER A 260 18.28 -0.65 3.44
CA SER A 260 18.48 -1.97 2.83
C SER A 260 18.63 -1.92 1.30
N HIS A 261 18.06 -0.90 0.64
CA HIS A 261 18.29 -0.67 -0.79
C HIS A 261 19.67 -0.06 -1.06
N LEU A 262 20.12 0.84 -0.15
CA LEU A 262 21.45 1.44 -0.23
C LEU A 262 22.54 0.38 -0.07
N GLU A 263 22.34 -0.55 0.87
CA GLU A 263 23.21 -1.72 1.07
C GLU A 263 23.22 -2.62 -0.16
N TYR A 264 22.05 -2.93 -0.70
CA TYR A 264 21.89 -3.77 -1.90
C TYR A 264 22.62 -3.23 -3.11
N TYR A 265 22.55 -1.91 -3.36
CA TYR A 265 23.27 -1.24 -4.46
C TYR A 265 24.69 -0.82 -4.10
N ASN A 266 25.13 -0.99 -2.83
CA ASN A 266 26.44 -0.56 -2.31
C ASN A 266 26.70 0.96 -2.53
N ILE A 267 25.70 1.78 -2.22
CA ILE A 267 25.74 3.24 -2.47
C ILE A 267 25.59 4.09 -1.19
N ASN A 268 25.92 3.53 -0.02
CA ASN A 268 25.87 4.24 1.25
C ASN A 268 26.71 5.54 1.27
N ASN A 269 27.81 5.56 0.53
CA ASN A 269 28.66 6.76 0.41
C ASN A 269 27.93 7.92 -0.29
N ILE A 270 27.12 7.63 -1.31
CA ILE A 270 26.32 8.61 -2.04
C ILE A 270 25.23 9.14 -1.10
N PHE A 271 24.53 8.25 -0.42
CA PHE A 271 23.48 8.61 0.55
C PHE A 271 24.01 9.58 1.62
N ASN A 272 25.17 9.29 2.23
CA ASN A 272 25.75 10.15 3.27
C ASN A 272 26.06 11.57 2.79
N LYS A 273 26.35 11.76 1.51
CA LYS A 273 26.56 13.08 0.90
C LYS A 273 25.27 13.83 0.61
N GLU A 274 24.21 13.11 0.23
CA GLU A 274 22.98 13.68 -0.33
C GLU A 274 21.77 13.61 0.63
N LYS A 275 21.93 13.02 1.83
CA LYS A 275 20.81 12.81 2.78
C LYS A 275 20.01 14.07 3.15
N LYS A 276 20.60 15.27 3.05
CA LYS A 276 19.94 16.54 3.31
C LYS A 276 18.91 16.92 2.23
N ASP A 277 19.02 16.32 1.04
CA ASP A 277 18.16 16.57 -0.11
C ASP A 277 17.05 15.53 -0.26
N LEU A 278 16.79 14.75 0.81
CA LEU A 278 15.77 13.72 0.84
C LEU A 278 14.50 14.19 1.55
N TYR A 279 13.38 13.68 1.11
CA TYR A 279 12.15 13.65 1.89
C TYR A 279 12.12 12.38 2.74
N TYR A 280 11.66 12.50 3.98
CA TYR A 280 11.59 11.42 4.95
C TYR A 280 10.13 11.11 5.25
N TYR A 281 9.78 9.84 5.25
CA TYR A 281 8.45 9.35 5.65
C TYR A 281 8.55 8.78 7.07
N PRO A 282 8.16 9.54 8.11
CA PRO A 282 8.12 9.02 9.47
C PRO A 282 7.03 7.98 9.64
N ALA A 283 7.23 7.05 10.57
CA ALA A 283 6.17 6.15 10.98
C ALA A 283 5.05 6.93 11.67
N LEU A 284 3.80 6.57 11.40
CA LEU A 284 2.61 7.25 11.89
C LEU A 284 1.93 6.41 12.98
N TYR A 285 1.55 7.04 14.08
CA TYR A 285 0.95 6.38 15.23
C TYR A 285 -0.34 7.06 15.66
N ILE A 286 -1.29 6.28 16.15
CA ILE A 286 -2.47 6.72 16.89
C ILE A 286 -2.30 6.42 18.38
N ASP A 287 -3.33 6.61 19.18
CA ASP A 287 -3.29 6.33 20.62
C ASP A 287 -2.92 4.87 20.91
N LYS A 288 -2.04 4.65 21.91
CA LYS A 288 -1.42 3.34 22.21
C LYS A 288 -2.41 2.19 22.49
N GLU A 289 -3.60 2.48 22.95
CA GLU A 289 -4.61 1.46 23.27
C GLU A 289 -5.61 1.22 22.15
N ASP A 290 -5.34 1.84 20.99
CA ASP A 290 -6.18 1.72 19.81
C ASP A 290 -5.48 0.91 18.72
N ILE A 291 -6.21 0.52 17.71
CA ILE A 291 -5.65 -0.13 16.51
C ILE A 291 -6.12 0.57 15.25
N GLY A 292 -5.21 0.72 14.30
CA GLY A 292 -5.55 1.16 12.96
C GLY A 292 -5.75 -0.02 12.01
N VAL A 293 -6.72 0.10 11.12
CA VAL A 293 -7.01 -0.88 10.05
C VAL A 293 -6.96 -0.16 8.71
N GLN A 294 -6.33 -0.79 7.72
CA GLN A 294 -6.23 -0.32 6.33
C GLN A 294 -6.55 -1.48 5.40
N TYR A 295 -7.34 -1.20 4.39
CA TYR A 295 -7.43 -2.00 3.16
C TYR A 295 -7.27 -1.08 1.97
N GLU A 296 -6.59 -1.55 0.94
CA GLU A 296 -6.23 -0.71 -0.19
C GLU A 296 -6.21 -1.47 -1.50
N HIS A 297 -6.68 -0.80 -2.54
CA HIS A 297 -6.56 -1.26 -3.92
C HIS A 297 -6.01 -0.19 -4.85
N THR A 298 -5.17 -0.61 -5.80
CA THR A 298 -4.92 0.18 -7.00
C THR A 298 -6.05 -0.05 -8.00
N VAL A 299 -6.63 1.06 -8.44
CA VAL A 299 -7.71 1.13 -9.41
C VAL A 299 -7.22 1.91 -10.63
N TYR A 300 -7.50 1.42 -11.85
CA TYR A 300 -7.20 2.14 -13.08
C TYR A 300 -8.49 2.57 -13.76
N ILE A 301 -8.65 3.88 -13.96
CA ILE A 301 -9.80 4.49 -14.64
C ILE A 301 -9.44 4.66 -16.12
N THR A 302 -10.23 4.03 -16.98
CA THR A 302 -10.15 4.19 -18.44
C THR A 302 -11.20 5.22 -18.91
N ASP A 303 -11.26 5.47 -20.19
CA ASP A 303 -12.28 6.35 -20.78
C ASP A 303 -13.72 5.78 -20.64
N THR A 304 -13.87 4.48 -20.40
CA THR A 304 -15.16 3.80 -20.36
C THR A 304 -15.42 2.96 -19.11
N ASN A 305 -14.36 2.48 -18.44
CA ASN A 305 -14.47 1.53 -17.35
C ASN A 305 -13.48 1.84 -16.23
N THR A 306 -13.77 1.29 -15.06
CA THR A 306 -12.87 1.27 -13.92
C THR A 306 -12.42 -0.16 -13.64
N ILE A 307 -11.12 -0.39 -13.59
CA ILE A 307 -10.51 -1.70 -13.40
C ILE A 307 -9.83 -1.75 -12.05
N ASN A 308 -10.28 -2.62 -11.15
CA ASN A 308 -9.55 -2.88 -9.90
C ASN A 308 -8.37 -3.82 -10.20
N ILE A 309 -7.16 -3.25 -10.27
CA ILE A 309 -5.92 -3.92 -10.66
C ILE A 309 -5.50 -4.97 -9.64
N THR A 310 -5.67 -4.67 -8.35
CA THR A 310 -5.18 -5.51 -7.25
C THR A 310 -6.23 -6.43 -6.64
N LYS A 311 -7.49 -6.33 -7.08
CA LYS A 311 -8.54 -7.25 -6.63
C LYS A 311 -8.15 -8.69 -6.94
N GLY A 312 -8.19 -9.53 -5.91
CA GLY A 312 -7.92 -10.96 -5.97
C GLY A 312 -9.14 -11.80 -5.66
N TYR A 313 -8.90 -13.09 -5.38
CA TYR A 313 -9.91 -13.99 -4.83
C TYR A 313 -9.95 -13.94 -3.30
N ASP A 314 -8.99 -13.28 -2.71
CA ASP A 314 -8.78 -13.13 -1.28
C ASP A 314 -9.51 -11.89 -0.73
N TYR A 315 -9.48 -10.83 -1.44
CA TYR A 315 -10.24 -9.60 -1.20
C TYR A 315 -10.20 -8.69 -2.44
#